data_d4fa06141efe4728cf45b28ee379cdc4
#
_entry.id   d4fa06141efe4728cf45b28ee379cdc4
#
_cell.length_a   1.000
_cell.length_b   1.000
_cell.length_c   1.000
_cell.angle_alpha   90.00
_cell.angle_beta   90.00
_cell.angle_gamma   90.00
#
_symmetry.space_group_name_H-M   'P 1'
#
loop_
_entity.id
_entity.type
_entity.pdbx_description
1 polymer ?
#
loop_
_entity_poly.entity_id
_entity_poly.type
_entity_poly.pdbx_seq_one_letter_code
_entity_poly.pdbx_strand_id
1 'polypeptide(L)'
;MISRRDFLQTTMAAAALYGGSGFGNWGRLAAQQSLTQSKLLEFDTFGNVSLIHVTDIHAQMKPIFFREPEINIGVGGNRGQVPHVTGADFRKLYGINDGSASAYALTYDDFSSLAKGYGRVGGLDRVATVINHIRAERPDALLLDGGDTWHGSYTCHKTAGQDMVNVMNALRPDAMTFHWEFTLGSERVNEIVEGLPFAALGQNIFDSEWDEPTDMFPPYKFFETGGVKVAVIGQAFPYMPIANPGWMFPEYAFGIRDENMQAMVDEVRANGADLVVCLSHNGFDVDKQMAGIVTGIDVILSGHTHDALPEPVLVGKTIIVASGSNGKFVSRVDLDVRNGQMMGFRHNLIPIFSDVIEPDAEVAKVIDAQRAPYETELREVIGRTAEDQTLYRRGNFNGTWDDLICNALIEERDADIALSPGVRWGPSILPGQDITREDIWNVTSMSYGEAYRTKMTGEFLHVVLEDVADNLFNPDPYYQQGGDMVRVGGLGYRIDINKPQGQRITDMTLLKTGEKIEAAKSYTIAGWASVNEGTEGPQIWDVVENHIRKQGTISLDPNNSVEVIGA
;
A
#
# COMPACT_ATOMS: atom_id res chain seq x y z
N MET A 1 4.65 4.80 -33.72
CA MET A 1 5.65 4.80 -32.64
C MET A 1 5.71 6.22 -32.08
N ILE A 2 5.08 6.45 -30.93
CA ILE A 2 5.22 7.73 -30.23
C ILE A 2 6.65 7.76 -29.71
N SER A 3 7.42 8.80 -30.06
CA SER A 3 8.82 8.90 -29.62
C SER A 3 8.84 9.19 -28.11
N ARG A 4 9.93 8.76 -27.44
CA ARG A 4 10.21 9.09 -26.02
C ARG A 4 10.12 10.60 -25.75
N ARG A 5 10.33 11.41 -26.77
CA ARG A 5 10.27 12.87 -26.73
C ARG A 5 8.82 13.41 -26.75
N ASP A 6 7.92 12.75 -27.51
CA ASP A 6 6.50 13.14 -27.55
C ASP A 6 5.78 12.72 -26.27
N PHE A 7 6.20 11.60 -25.66
CA PHE A 7 5.75 11.14 -24.35
C PHE A 7 6.16 12.10 -23.23
N LEU A 8 7.42 12.53 -23.21
CA LEU A 8 7.91 13.52 -22.24
C LEU A 8 7.24 14.90 -22.38
N GLN A 9 6.85 15.30 -23.59
CA GLN A 9 6.18 16.59 -23.80
C GLN A 9 4.75 16.61 -23.30
N THR A 10 4.06 15.47 -23.28
CA THR A 10 2.66 15.37 -22.79
C THR A 10 2.59 15.27 -21.26
N THR A 11 3.56 14.62 -20.62
CA THR A 11 3.69 14.58 -19.15
C THR A 11 4.23 15.88 -18.55
N MET A 12 5.06 16.62 -19.30
CA MET A 12 5.56 17.94 -18.88
C MET A 12 4.46 19.02 -18.78
N ALA A 13 3.32 18.85 -19.43
CA ALA A 13 2.22 19.81 -19.32
C ALA A 13 1.58 19.81 -17.92
N ALA A 14 1.48 18.66 -17.26
CA ALA A 14 1.02 18.58 -15.87
C ALA A 14 2.10 19.11 -14.88
N ALA A 15 3.39 18.83 -15.14
CA ALA A 15 4.50 19.31 -14.34
C ALA A 15 4.76 20.84 -14.51
N ALA A 16 4.50 21.40 -15.70
CA ALA A 16 4.69 22.83 -15.98
C ALA A 16 3.69 23.76 -15.24
N LEU A 17 2.57 23.22 -14.75
CA LEU A 17 1.61 23.97 -13.94
C LEU A 17 2.12 24.27 -12.51
N TYR A 18 3.17 23.58 -12.05
CA TYR A 18 3.68 23.67 -10.68
C TYR A 18 5.08 24.34 -10.56
N GLY A 19 5.60 24.88 -11.67
CA GLY A 19 6.93 25.48 -11.73
C GLY A 19 6.97 26.90 -11.23
N GLY A 20 7.40 27.11 -10.01
CA GLY A 20 7.75 28.41 -9.44
C GLY A 20 8.95 28.31 -8.53
N SER A 21 10.05 28.94 -8.92
CA SER A 21 11.31 29.01 -8.17
C SER A 21 11.21 29.82 -6.88
N GLY A 22 11.77 29.28 -5.80
CA GLY A 22 12.41 30.02 -4.72
C GLY A 22 11.66 31.15 -4.03
N PHE A 23 10.55 30.85 -3.36
CA PHE A 23 9.93 31.81 -2.42
C PHE A 23 9.71 31.15 -1.06
N GLY A 24 10.00 31.90 0.02
CA GLY A 24 9.72 31.51 1.39
C GLY A 24 8.22 31.24 1.61
N ASN A 25 7.76 31.12 2.89
CA ASN A 25 6.39 30.72 3.26
C ASN A 25 5.25 31.39 2.43
N TRP A 26 5.44 32.60 1.95
CA TRP A 26 4.49 33.32 1.10
C TRP A 26 4.36 32.74 -0.33
N GLY A 27 5.43 32.18 -0.87
CA GLY A 27 5.40 31.53 -2.18
C GLY A 27 4.68 30.17 -2.13
N ARG A 28 4.78 29.46 -1.01
CA ARG A 28 4.06 28.20 -0.78
C ARG A 28 2.54 28.42 -0.67
N LEU A 29 2.10 29.45 0.06
CA LEU A 29 0.69 29.84 0.14
C LEU A 29 0.15 30.28 -1.23
N ALA A 30 0.95 30.98 -2.05
CA ALA A 30 0.56 31.37 -3.41
C ALA A 30 0.47 30.16 -4.35
N ALA A 31 1.35 29.18 -4.23
CA ALA A 31 1.29 27.94 -5.00
C ALA A 31 0.05 27.09 -4.62
N GLN A 32 -0.28 27.03 -3.34
CA GLN A 32 -1.49 26.37 -2.85
C GLN A 32 -2.77 27.06 -3.35
N GLN A 33 -2.81 28.40 -3.35
CA GLN A 33 -3.93 29.17 -3.90
C GLN A 33 -4.12 29.01 -5.41
N SER A 34 -3.11 28.53 -6.13
CA SER A 34 -3.20 28.20 -7.55
C SER A 34 -3.71 26.80 -7.85
N LEU A 35 -3.74 25.90 -6.85
CA LEU A 35 -4.21 24.54 -6.97
C LEU A 35 -5.74 24.52 -6.82
N THR A 36 -6.44 24.12 -7.89
CA THR A 36 -7.90 24.03 -7.90
C THR A 36 -8.34 22.65 -8.34
N GLN A 37 -9.54 22.23 -7.92
CA GLN A 37 -10.12 20.96 -8.35
C GLN A 37 -10.15 20.85 -9.88
N SER A 38 -10.57 21.89 -10.60
CA SER A 38 -10.62 21.86 -12.06
C SER A 38 -9.26 21.60 -12.70
N LYS A 39 -8.17 22.18 -12.15
CA LYS A 39 -6.81 21.92 -12.65
C LYS A 39 -6.31 20.52 -12.34
N LEU A 40 -6.66 19.97 -11.16
CA LEU A 40 -6.30 18.60 -10.81
C LEU A 40 -7.00 17.57 -11.68
N LEU A 41 -8.23 17.89 -12.09
CA LEU A 41 -9.07 17.00 -12.89
C LEU A 41 -9.00 17.29 -14.40
N GLU A 42 -8.22 18.31 -14.82
CA GLU A 42 -8.01 18.60 -16.22
C GLU A 42 -7.15 17.52 -16.86
N PHE A 43 -7.74 16.74 -17.74
CA PHE A 43 -7.09 15.66 -18.44
C PHE A 43 -7.70 15.51 -19.84
N ASP A 44 -6.92 15.76 -20.85
CA ASP A 44 -7.36 15.56 -22.24
C ASP A 44 -7.67 14.09 -22.47
N THR A 45 -8.90 13.77 -22.84
CA THR A 45 -9.31 12.42 -23.17
C THR A 45 -8.48 11.85 -24.32
N PHE A 46 -8.12 10.56 -24.20
CA PHE A 46 -7.32 9.86 -25.20
C PHE A 46 -7.93 8.48 -25.51
N GLY A 47 -7.82 8.05 -26.76
CA GLY A 47 -8.28 6.72 -27.18
C GLY A 47 -9.76 6.46 -26.94
N ASN A 48 -10.12 5.21 -26.76
CA ASN A 48 -11.51 4.74 -26.68
C ASN A 48 -11.81 3.92 -25.40
N VAL A 49 -10.81 3.46 -24.65
CA VAL A 49 -10.97 2.74 -23.37
C VAL A 49 -10.41 3.58 -22.24
N SER A 50 -11.11 3.64 -21.10
CA SER A 50 -10.62 4.30 -19.90
C SER A 50 -10.71 3.35 -18.72
N LEU A 51 -9.59 3.16 -18.00
CA LEU A 51 -9.49 2.42 -16.76
C LEU A 51 -9.24 3.40 -15.61
N ILE A 52 -9.92 3.17 -14.49
CA ILE A 52 -9.73 3.88 -13.24
C ILE A 52 -9.20 2.85 -12.25
N HIS A 53 -8.07 3.12 -11.59
CA HIS A 53 -7.49 2.19 -10.63
C HIS A 53 -7.30 2.84 -9.27
N VAL A 54 -7.75 2.13 -8.25
CA VAL A 54 -7.50 2.35 -6.83
C VAL A 54 -7.01 1.05 -6.22
N THR A 55 -6.21 1.11 -5.18
CA THR A 55 -5.66 -0.10 -4.52
C THR A 55 -5.22 0.24 -3.09
N ASP A 56 -5.04 -0.78 -2.26
CA ASP A 56 -4.43 -0.67 -0.94
C ASP A 56 -5.08 0.43 -0.08
N ILE A 57 -6.43 0.47 -0.09
CA ILE A 57 -7.21 1.50 0.62
C ILE A 57 -7.08 1.35 2.13
N HIS A 58 -6.90 0.11 2.64
CA HIS A 58 -6.75 -0.23 4.06
C HIS A 58 -7.82 0.42 4.95
N ALA A 59 -9.06 0.38 4.46
CA ALA A 59 -10.24 0.96 5.13
C ALA A 59 -10.08 2.43 5.55
N GLN A 60 -9.23 3.18 4.85
CA GLN A 60 -8.97 4.59 5.12
C GLN A 60 -10.05 5.47 4.48
N MET A 61 -11.18 5.65 5.17
CA MET A 61 -12.34 6.38 4.64
C MET A 61 -12.17 7.91 4.66
N LYS A 62 -11.48 8.43 5.68
CA LYS A 62 -11.31 9.88 5.90
C LYS A 62 -9.92 10.35 5.49
N PRO A 63 -9.76 11.63 5.13
CA PRO A 63 -8.45 12.18 4.77
C PRO A 63 -7.43 12.12 5.92
N ILE A 64 -6.19 11.81 5.58
CA ILE A 64 -5.05 11.68 6.49
C ILE A 64 -3.86 12.53 6.06
N PHE A 65 -2.90 12.73 6.94
CA PHE A 65 -1.53 13.04 6.52
C PHE A 65 -0.82 11.72 6.24
N PHE A 66 -0.10 11.65 5.14
CA PHE A 66 0.58 10.43 4.72
C PHE A 66 1.93 10.75 4.07
N ARG A 67 3.02 10.38 4.74
CA ARG A 67 4.39 10.59 4.31
C ARG A 67 4.86 9.43 3.44
N GLU A 68 5.39 9.73 2.26
CA GLU A 68 6.00 8.72 1.39
C GLU A 68 7.32 8.18 2.00
N PRO A 69 7.81 7.01 1.54
CA PRO A 69 9.02 6.41 2.09
C PRO A 69 10.26 7.24 1.81
N GLU A 70 11.16 7.31 2.79
CA GLU A 70 12.50 7.88 2.59
C GLU A 70 13.48 6.86 2.02
N ILE A 71 13.20 5.57 2.21
CA ILE A 71 14.00 4.46 1.73
C ILE A 71 13.09 3.40 1.11
N ASN A 72 13.40 3.01 -0.12
CA ASN A 72 12.79 1.91 -0.85
C ASN A 72 13.90 1.22 -1.66
N ILE A 73 14.44 0.14 -1.12
CA ILE A 73 15.66 -0.48 -1.62
C ILE A 73 15.31 -1.54 -2.66
N GLY A 74 15.81 -1.34 -3.88
CA GLY A 74 15.83 -2.37 -4.92
C GLY A 74 17.12 -3.17 -4.93
N VAL A 75 17.04 -4.43 -5.32
CA VAL A 75 18.19 -5.33 -5.46
C VAL A 75 18.31 -5.89 -6.88
N GLY A 76 19.45 -6.47 -7.20
CA GLY A 76 19.69 -7.06 -8.53
C GLY A 76 19.44 -6.07 -9.66
N GLY A 77 18.62 -6.43 -10.63
CA GLY A 77 18.27 -5.62 -11.80
C GLY A 77 17.34 -4.44 -11.50
N ASN A 78 16.73 -4.40 -10.32
CA ASN A 78 15.79 -3.36 -9.91
C ASN A 78 16.48 -2.21 -9.16
N ARG A 79 17.74 -2.38 -8.77
CA ARG A 79 18.50 -1.36 -8.04
C ARG A 79 18.56 -0.04 -8.81
N GLY A 80 18.15 1.07 -8.16
CA GLY A 80 18.14 2.40 -8.77
C GLY A 80 17.13 2.57 -9.91
N GLN A 81 16.23 1.60 -10.09
CA GLN A 81 15.07 1.72 -10.97
C GLN A 81 13.84 2.09 -10.13
N VAL A 82 12.82 2.67 -10.77
CA VAL A 82 11.54 2.83 -10.10
C VAL A 82 10.91 1.46 -9.84
N PRO A 83 10.26 1.29 -8.67
CA PRO A 83 9.88 2.26 -7.64
C PRO A 83 10.98 2.52 -6.58
N HIS A 84 12.19 1.96 -6.71
CA HIS A 84 13.27 2.01 -5.74
C HIS A 84 14.12 3.30 -5.83
N VAL A 85 13.46 4.41 -6.09
CA VAL A 85 14.05 5.75 -6.11
C VAL A 85 13.15 6.64 -5.27
N THR A 86 13.72 7.38 -4.30
CA THR A 86 12.95 8.19 -3.36
C THR A 86 13.48 9.62 -3.27
N GLY A 87 12.71 10.52 -2.67
CA GLY A 87 13.13 11.88 -2.32
C GLY A 87 13.68 12.69 -3.48
N ALA A 88 14.85 13.29 -3.30
CA ALA A 88 15.47 14.17 -4.28
C ALA A 88 15.76 13.49 -5.63
N ASP A 89 16.15 12.21 -5.62
CA ASP A 89 16.42 11.47 -6.85
C ASP A 89 15.13 11.17 -7.62
N PHE A 90 14.03 10.85 -6.91
CA PHE A 90 12.71 10.70 -7.50
C PHE A 90 12.24 12.03 -8.14
N ARG A 91 12.38 13.14 -7.42
CA ARG A 91 12.03 14.47 -7.96
C ARG A 91 12.84 14.82 -9.20
N LYS A 92 14.14 14.52 -9.18
CA LYS A 92 15.01 14.74 -10.33
C LYS A 92 14.61 13.89 -11.54
N LEU A 93 14.26 12.63 -11.31
CA LEU A 93 13.84 11.69 -12.36
C LEU A 93 12.59 12.18 -13.09
N TYR A 94 11.60 12.68 -12.34
CA TYR A 94 10.30 13.13 -12.89
C TYR A 94 10.18 14.66 -13.08
N GLY A 95 11.26 15.40 -12.86
CA GLY A 95 11.26 16.87 -13.02
C GLY A 95 10.35 17.60 -12.04
N ILE A 96 10.17 17.05 -10.84
CA ILE A 96 9.32 17.61 -9.78
C ILE A 96 10.06 18.71 -9.04
N ASN A 97 9.47 19.90 -8.96
CA ASN A 97 10.06 21.05 -8.26
C ASN A 97 9.94 20.92 -6.73
N ASP A 98 10.94 21.42 -6.04
CA ASP A 98 10.93 21.54 -4.58
C ASP A 98 9.71 22.32 -4.08
N GLY A 99 9.11 21.87 -2.99
CA GLY A 99 7.99 22.56 -2.35
C GLY A 99 6.69 22.55 -3.14
N SER A 100 6.61 21.84 -4.27
CA SER A 100 5.41 21.70 -5.09
C SER A 100 4.40 20.72 -4.48
N ALA A 101 3.15 20.76 -4.95
CA ALA A 101 2.11 19.80 -4.60
C ALA A 101 2.53 18.36 -4.98
N SER A 102 3.18 18.19 -6.13
CA SER A 102 3.71 16.88 -6.55
C SER A 102 4.85 16.39 -5.65
N ALA A 103 5.73 17.28 -5.16
CA ALA A 103 6.75 16.91 -4.18
C ALA A 103 6.11 16.42 -2.88
N TYR A 104 5.09 17.12 -2.38
CA TYR A 104 4.33 16.70 -1.19
C TYR A 104 3.59 15.37 -1.40
N ALA A 105 2.97 15.18 -2.57
CA ALA A 105 2.21 13.98 -2.85
C ALA A 105 3.09 12.74 -3.06
N LEU A 106 4.28 12.87 -3.63
CA LEU A 106 5.08 11.77 -4.17
C LEU A 106 6.41 11.53 -3.46
N THR A 107 6.79 12.39 -2.50
CA THR A 107 8.05 12.25 -1.76
C THR A 107 7.90 12.54 -0.27
N TYR A 108 8.92 12.20 0.50
CA TYR A 108 9.00 12.53 1.93
C TYR A 108 9.63 13.90 2.21
N ASP A 109 10.15 14.56 1.19
CA ASP A 109 10.95 15.78 1.34
C ASP A 109 10.12 16.93 1.97
N ASP A 110 10.67 17.57 2.99
CA ASP A 110 10.05 18.68 3.73
C ASP A 110 8.59 18.41 4.18
N PHE A 111 8.27 17.12 4.45
CA PHE A 111 6.92 16.63 4.66
C PHE A 111 6.10 17.46 5.64
N SER A 112 6.62 17.71 6.85
CA SER A 112 5.85 18.41 7.91
C SER A 112 5.51 19.84 7.52
N SER A 113 6.38 20.50 6.77
CA SER A 113 6.14 21.87 6.27
C SER A 113 5.13 21.87 5.12
N LEU A 114 5.30 20.93 4.18
CA LEU A 114 4.39 20.81 3.01
C LEU A 114 3.00 20.35 3.44
N ALA A 115 2.88 19.42 4.39
CA ALA A 115 1.61 18.98 4.95
C ALA A 115 0.84 20.12 5.62
N LYS A 116 1.50 21.02 6.33
CA LYS A 116 0.86 22.24 6.87
C LYS A 116 0.38 23.19 5.77
N GLY A 117 1.02 23.15 4.59
CA GLY A 117 0.67 24.00 3.45
C GLY A 117 -0.43 23.41 2.58
N TYR A 118 -0.36 22.11 2.27
CA TYR A 118 -1.27 21.43 1.32
C TYR A 118 -2.41 20.66 1.97
N GLY A 119 -2.40 20.50 3.31
CA GLY A 119 -3.45 19.80 4.04
C GLY A 119 -3.35 18.28 3.95
N ARG A 120 -4.47 17.61 4.26
CA ARG A 120 -4.59 16.16 4.22
C ARG A 120 -4.79 15.65 2.79
N VAL A 121 -4.54 14.35 2.61
CA VAL A 121 -4.75 13.63 1.35
C VAL A 121 -5.73 12.47 1.55
N GLY A 122 -6.34 12.01 0.45
CA GLY A 122 -7.29 10.91 0.49
C GLY A 122 -8.68 11.32 0.92
N GLY A 123 -9.45 10.33 1.41
CA GLY A 123 -10.87 10.42 1.71
C GLY A 123 -11.70 9.86 0.56
N LEU A 124 -12.45 8.77 0.84
CA LEU A 124 -13.17 8.03 -0.21
C LEU A 124 -14.34 8.83 -0.80
N ASP A 125 -14.87 9.79 -0.09
CA ASP A 125 -15.83 10.78 -0.59
C ASP A 125 -15.21 11.70 -1.68
N ARG A 126 -13.92 11.99 -1.61
CA ARG A 126 -13.18 12.77 -2.60
C ARG A 126 -12.68 11.91 -3.76
N VAL A 127 -12.28 10.68 -3.45
CA VAL A 127 -12.03 9.64 -4.47
C VAL A 127 -13.27 9.47 -5.35
N ALA A 128 -14.48 9.42 -4.75
CA ALA A 128 -15.75 9.37 -5.47
C ALA A 128 -15.95 10.56 -6.42
N THR A 129 -15.61 11.78 -5.98
CA THR A 129 -15.69 12.97 -6.84
C THR A 129 -14.82 12.83 -8.08
N VAL A 130 -13.58 12.34 -7.93
CA VAL A 130 -12.67 12.11 -9.05
C VAL A 130 -13.19 11.02 -9.98
N ILE A 131 -13.66 9.89 -9.43
CA ILE A 131 -14.25 8.80 -10.22
C ILE A 131 -15.47 9.30 -10.99
N ASN A 132 -16.36 10.04 -10.34
CA ASN A 132 -17.57 10.58 -10.98
C ASN A 132 -17.24 11.61 -12.06
N HIS A 133 -16.18 12.41 -11.88
CA HIS A 133 -15.69 13.33 -12.91
C HIS A 133 -15.20 12.55 -14.15
N ILE A 134 -14.38 11.51 -13.95
CA ILE A 134 -13.89 10.67 -15.06
C ILE A 134 -15.07 9.99 -15.77
N ARG A 135 -16.02 9.44 -15.03
CA ARG A 135 -17.22 8.80 -15.59
C ARG A 135 -18.15 9.77 -16.30
N ALA A 136 -18.18 11.04 -15.93
CA ALA A 136 -18.92 12.07 -16.67
C ALA A 136 -18.35 12.31 -18.06
N GLU A 137 -17.03 12.19 -18.25
CA GLU A 137 -16.36 12.27 -19.54
C GLU A 137 -16.32 10.94 -20.30
N ARG A 138 -16.23 9.84 -19.56
CA ARG A 138 -16.11 8.46 -20.03
C ARG A 138 -17.10 7.57 -19.26
N PRO A 139 -18.40 7.54 -19.69
CA PRO A 139 -19.46 6.86 -18.94
C PRO A 139 -19.26 5.37 -18.73
N ASP A 140 -18.50 4.73 -19.60
CA ASP A 140 -18.14 3.30 -19.60
C ASP A 140 -16.73 3.03 -19.07
N ALA A 141 -16.09 4.01 -18.39
CA ALA A 141 -14.81 3.79 -17.72
C ALA A 141 -14.94 2.74 -16.61
N LEU A 142 -14.04 1.76 -16.63
CA LEU A 142 -14.00 0.67 -15.65
C LEU A 142 -13.24 1.12 -14.39
N LEU A 143 -13.88 1.00 -13.22
CA LEU A 143 -13.23 1.18 -11.91
C LEU A 143 -12.77 -0.18 -11.41
N LEU A 144 -11.47 -0.31 -11.20
CA LEU A 144 -10.81 -1.55 -10.81
C LEU A 144 -10.11 -1.34 -9.46
N ASP A 145 -10.43 -2.18 -8.48
CA ASP A 145 -9.89 -2.15 -7.12
C ASP A 145 -8.82 -3.24 -6.96
N GLY A 146 -7.60 -2.82 -6.70
CA GLY A 146 -6.44 -3.71 -6.59
C GLY A 146 -6.39 -4.56 -5.30
N GLY A 147 -7.38 -4.49 -4.41
CA GLY A 147 -7.41 -5.23 -3.14
C GLY A 147 -6.78 -4.47 -1.97
N ASP A 148 -6.67 -5.13 -0.83
CA ASP A 148 -6.32 -4.53 0.46
C ASP A 148 -7.32 -3.44 0.88
N THR A 149 -8.59 -3.70 0.65
CA THR A 149 -9.66 -2.73 0.84
C THR A 149 -10.34 -2.86 2.19
N TRP A 150 -10.61 -4.10 2.68
CA TRP A 150 -11.47 -4.38 3.83
C TRP A 150 -10.69 -4.65 5.13
N HIS A 151 -9.60 -3.97 5.34
CA HIS A 151 -8.83 -4.13 6.56
C HIS A 151 -8.06 -2.84 6.89
N GLY A 152 -7.64 -2.67 8.14
CA GLY A 152 -6.69 -1.62 8.54
C GLY A 152 -7.30 -0.43 9.30
N SER A 153 -8.58 -0.48 9.71
CA SER A 153 -9.19 0.56 10.55
C SER A 153 -10.04 0.00 11.69
N TYR A 154 -10.37 0.85 12.67
CA TYR A 154 -11.25 0.51 13.79
C TYR A 154 -12.62 0.04 13.31
N THR A 155 -13.28 0.81 12.44
CA THR A 155 -14.63 0.49 11.99
C THR A 155 -14.66 -0.78 11.17
N CYS A 156 -13.67 -1.00 10.34
CA CYS A 156 -13.53 -2.22 9.55
C CYS A 156 -13.35 -3.45 10.44
N HIS A 157 -12.52 -3.37 11.47
CA HIS A 157 -12.38 -4.44 12.46
C HIS A 157 -13.69 -4.72 13.20
N LYS A 158 -14.40 -3.67 13.67
CA LYS A 158 -15.67 -3.81 14.41
C LYS A 158 -16.82 -4.36 13.58
N THR A 159 -16.81 -4.12 12.27
CA THR A 159 -17.86 -4.55 11.34
C THR A 159 -17.48 -5.79 10.53
N ALA A 160 -16.29 -6.36 10.76
CA ALA A 160 -15.71 -7.44 9.95
C ALA A 160 -15.83 -7.12 8.44
N GLY A 161 -15.36 -5.92 8.04
CA GLY A 161 -15.31 -5.47 6.66
C GLY A 161 -16.59 -4.85 6.11
N GLN A 162 -17.74 -4.99 6.79
CA GLN A 162 -19.02 -4.55 6.24
C GLN A 162 -19.11 -3.04 5.96
N ASP A 163 -18.47 -2.23 6.76
CA ASP A 163 -18.39 -0.77 6.55
C ASP A 163 -17.77 -0.43 5.20
N MET A 164 -16.64 -1.08 4.87
CA MET A 164 -15.96 -0.88 3.59
C MET A 164 -16.75 -1.45 2.42
N VAL A 165 -17.40 -2.61 2.57
CA VAL A 165 -18.32 -3.15 1.56
C VAL A 165 -19.41 -2.14 1.21
N ASN A 166 -20.00 -1.48 2.22
CA ASN A 166 -21.04 -0.46 2.01
C ASN A 166 -20.48 0.77 1.28
N VAL A 167 -19.26 1.22 1.62
CA VAL A 167 -18.61 2.36 0.94
C VAL A 167 -18.22 2.00 -0.49
N MET A 168 -17.65 0.81 -0.72
CA MET A 168 -17.28 0.35 -2.05
C MET A 168 -18.51 0.16 -2.96
N ASN A 169 -19.62 -0.32 -2.41
CA ASN A 169 -20.88 -0.39 -3.15
C ASN A 169 -21.36 1.02 -3.61
N ALA A 170 -21.09 2.06 -2.84
CA ALA A 170 -21.39 3.43 -3.24
C ALA A 170 -20.40 3.97 -4.30
N LEU A 171 -19.13 3.56 -4.27
CA LEU A 171 -18.12 3.87 -5.29
C LEU A 171 -18.34 3.10 -6.61
N ARG A 172 -19.00 1.92 -6.54
CA ARG A 172 -19.37 1.08 -7.68
C ARG A 172 -18.16 0.64 -8.51
N PRO A 173 -17.20 -0.13 -7.96
CA PRO A 173 -16.18 -0.78 -8.76
C PRO A 173 -16.80 -1.80 -9.72
N ASP A 174 -16.10 -2.11 -10.80
CA ASP A 174 -16.48 -3.12 -11.78
C ASP A 174 -15.86 -4.48 -11.44
N ALA A 175 -14.64 -4.46 -10.87
CA ALA A 175 -13.96 -5.64 -10.36
C ALA A 175 -13.00 -5.28 -9.22
N MET A 176 -12.67 -6.31 -8.39
CA MET A 176 -11.62 -6.26 -7.39
C MET A 176 -10.80 -7.55 -7.37
N THR A 177 -9.62 -7.50 -6.75
CA THR A 177 -8.82 -8.66 -6.33
C THR A 177 -8.54 -8.62 -4.82
N PHE A 178 -7.63 -9.46 -4.26
CA PHE A 178 -7.59 -9.73 -2.83
C PHE A 178 -6.19 -9.77 -2.25
N HIS A 179 -6.11 -9.47 -0.92
CA HIS A 179 -4.99 -9.79 -0.05
C HIS A 179 -5.46 -9.94 1.41
N TRP A 180 -5.40 -8.86 2.23
CA TRP A 180 -5.75 -8.89 3.65
C TRP A 180 -7.21 -9.24 3.94
N GLU A 181 -8.08 -9.20 2.94
CA GLU A 181 -9.48 -9.59 3.05
C GLU A 181 -9.61 -10.99 3.65
N PHE A 182 -8.74 -11.92 3.27
CA PHE A 182 -8.75 -13.30 3.78
C PHE A 182 -8.46 -13.41 5.28
N THR A 183 -7.88 -12.39 5.90
CA THR A 183 -7.68 -12.35 7.35
C THR A 183 -8.95 -12.07 8.15
N LEU A 184 -10.08 -11.87 7.48
CA LEU A 184 -11.41 -11.91 8.09
C LEU A 184 -11.93 -13.34 8.30
N GLY A 185 -11.23 -14.34 7.75
CA GLY A 185 -11.62 -15.76 7.72
C GLY A 185 -12.42 -16.12 6.47
N SER A 186 -12.23 -17.35 5.97
CA SER A 186 -12.85 -17.83 4.73
C SER A 186 -14.37 -17.66 4.71
N GLU A 187 -15.06 -18.02 5.79
CA GLU A 187 -16.52 -17.93 5.89
C GLU A 187 -16.99 -16.49 5.65
N ARG A 188 -16.32 -15.52 6.30
CA ARG A 188 -16.71 -14.11 6.16
C ARG A 188 -16.39 -13.54 4.79
N VAL A 189 -15.25 -13.90 4.21
CA VAL A 189 -14.90 -13.48 2.85
C VAL A 189 -15.91 -14.01 1.84
N ASN A 190 -16.27 -15.28 1.93
CA ASN A 190 -17.24 -15.90 1.05
C ASN A 190 -18.62 -15.22 1.15
N GLU A 191 -19.10 -14.97 2.38
CA GLU A 191 -20.34 -14.23 2.63
C GLU A 191 -20.34 -12.84 1.95
N ILE A 192 -19.22 -12.11 2.08
CA ILE A 192 -19.09 -10.79 1.45
C ILE A 192 -19.11 -10.93 -0.07
N VAL A 193 -18.29 -11.82 -0.63
CA VAL A 193 -18.14 -12.02 -2.08
C VAL A 193 -19.46 -12.41 -2.74
N GLU A 194 -20.23 -13.32 -2.14
CA GLU A 194 -21.57 -13.69 -2.62
C GLU A 194 -22.55 -12.50 -2.67
N GLY A 195 -22.36 -11.51 -1.81
CA GLY A 195 -23.21 -10.31 -1.73
C GLY A 195 -22.74 -9.12 -2.58
N LEU A 196 -21.55 -9.19 -3.22
CA LEU A 196 -21.02 -8.08 -4.00
C LEU A 196 -21.76 -7.88 -5.33
N PRO A 197 -22.09 -6.64 -5.71
CA PRO A 197 -22.69 -6.33 -7.01
C PRO A 197 -21.67 -6.27 -8.16
N PHE A 198 -20.38 -6.45 -7.88
CA PHE A 198 -19.26 -6.39 -8.83
C PHE A 198 -18.42 -7.66 -8.76
N ALA A 199 -17.48 -7.82 -9.70
CA ALA A 199 -16.70 -9.05 -9.79
C ALA A 199 -15.56 -9.07 -8.74
N ALA A 200 -15.42 -10.19 -8.06
CA ALA A 200 -14.32 -10.50 -7.16
C ALA A 200 -13.46 -11.58 -7.84
N LEU A 201 -12.26 -11.18 -8.33
CA LEU A 201 -11.47 -11.99 -9.28
C LEU A 201 -10.17 -12.50 -8.66
N GLY A 202 -9.84 -13.79 -8.97
CA GLY A 202 -8.59 -14.37 -8.49
C GLY A 202 -8.20 -15.64 -9.26
N GLN A 203 -7.42 -15.51 -10.36
CA GLN A 203 -6.98 -16.65 -11.16
C GLN A 203 -6.03 -17.59 -10.40
N ASN A 204 -5.45 -17.10 -9.31
CA ASN A 204 -4.47 -17.80 -8.49
C ASN A 204 -5.00 -18.22 -7.11
N ILE A 205 -6.32 -18.20 -6.91
CA ILE A 205 -7.00 -18.70 -5.72
C ILE A 205 -7.57 -20.07 -6.05
N PHE A 206 -7.08 -21.10 -5.38
CA PHE A 206 -7.38 -22.50 -5.64
C PHE A 206 -7.97 -23.16 -4.39
N ASP A 207 -8.73 -24.21 -4.58
CA ASP A 207 -9.11 -25.13 -3.51
C ASP A 207 -7.83 -25.81 -2.97
N SER A 208 -7.63 -25.80 -1.64
CA SER A 208 -6.41 -26.31 -1.02
C SER A 208 -6.32 -27.85 -1.01
N GLU A 209 -7.46 -28.56 -1.08
CA GLU A 209 -7.51 -30.03 -1.07
C GLU A 209 -7.16 -30.62 -2.44
N TRP A 210 -7.66 -29.98 -3.51
CA TRP A 210 -7.57 -30.54 -4.86
C TRP A 210 -6.57 -29.81 -5.76
N ASP A 211 -6.08 -28.64 -5.33
CA ASP A 211 -5.26 -27.72 -6.13
C ASP A 211 -5.90 -27.38 -7.49
N GLU A 212 -7.23 -27.17 -7.47
CA GLU A 212 -8.05 -26.79 -8.63
C GLU A 212 -8.64 -25.40 -8.45
N PRO A 213 -8.90 -24.64 -9.54
CA PRO A 213 -9.57 -23.33 -9.44
C PRO A 213 -10.90 -23.42 -8.70
N THR A 214 -11.17 -22.45 -7.83
CA THR A 214 -12.45 -22.39 -7.10
C THR A 214 -13.50 -21.57 -7.86
N ASP A 215 -14.76 -22.03 -7.85
CA ASP A 215 -15.89 -21.29 -8.44
C ASP A 215 -16.20 -19.98 -7.68
N MET A 216 -15.76 -19.85 -6.42
CA MET A 216 -16.00 -18.66 -5.58
C MET A 216 -15.32 -17.41 -6.14
N PHE A 217 -14.13 -17.57 -6.73
CA PHE A 217 -13.32 -16.48 -7.25
C PHE A 217 -13.04 -16.69 -8.74
N PRO A 218 -13.94 -16.22 -9.63
CA PRO A 218 -13.72 -16.34 -11.07
C PRO A 218 -12.35 -15.81 -11.47
N PRO A 219 -11.62 -16.46 -12.38
CA PRO A 219 -10.29 -16.01 -12.79
C PRO A 219 -10.33 -14.70 -13.54
N TYR A 220 -11.38 -14.43 -14.31
CA TYR A 220 -11.52 -13.22 -15.11
C TYR A 220 -13.00 -12.87 -15.37
N LYS A 221 -13.20 -11.64 -15.85
CA LYS A 221 -14.49 -11.15 -16.36
C LYS A 221 -14.30 -10.31 -17.63
N PHE A 222 -15.21 -10.45 -18.58
CA PHE A 222 -15.28 -9.60 -19.76
C PHE A 222 -16.13 -8.36 -19.51
N PHE A 223 -15.67 -7.24 -20.06
CA PHE A 223 -16.38 -5.97 -20.10
C PHE A 223 -16.36 -5.42 -21.53
N GLU A 224 -17.38 -4.64 -21.88
CA GLU A 224 -17.46 -3.89 -23.13
C GLU A 224 -17.35 -2.41 -22.79
N THR A 225 -16.29 -1.73 -23.30
CA THR A 225 -16.04 -0.31 -23.08
C THR A 225 -15.40 0.30 -24.31
N GLY A 226 -15.92 1.45 -24.78
CA GLY A 226 -15.40 2.13 -25.97
C GLY A 226 -15.45 1.30 -27.26
N GLY A 227 -16.34 0.30 -27.34
CA GLY A 227 -16.42 -0.64 -28.45
C GLY A 227 -15.30 -1.68 -28.46
N VAL A 228 -14.65 -1.91 -27.31
CA VAL A 228 -13.55 -2.85 -27.09
C VAL A 228 -13.98 -3.92 -26.10
N LYS A 229 -13.73 -5.18 -26.41
CA LYS A 229 -13.91 -6.28 -25.47
C LYS A 229 -12.68 -6.43 -24.57
N VAL A 230 -12.83 -6.01 -23.32
CA VAL A 230 -11.77 -6.01 -22.31
C VAL A 230 -11.92 -7.23 -21.42
N ALA A 231 -10.87 -8.05 -21.29
CA ALA A 231 -10.77 -9.07 -20.27
C ALA A 231 -10.00 -8.52 -19.06
N VAL A 232 -10.58 -8.56 -17.87
CA VAL A 232 -9.91 -8.27 -16.61
C VAL A 232 -9.66 -9.60 -15.91
N ILE A 233 -8.40 -9.95 -15.72
CA ILE A 233 -7.94 -11.16 -15.00
C ILE A 233 -7.49 -10.73 -13.61
N GLY A 234 -8.01 -11.36 -12.55
CA GLY A 234 -7.62 -11.07 -11.17
C GLY A 234 -6.39 -11.87 -10.74
N GLN A 235 -5.50 -11.23 -10.02
CA GLN A 235 -4.30 -11.82 -9.42
C GLN A 235 -4.24 -11.41 -7.96
N ALA A 236 -4.68 -12.28 -7.06
CA ALA A 236 -4.62 -12.06 -5.62
C ALA A 236 -3.17 -12.15 -5.11
N PHE A 237 -2.93 -11.65 -3.89
CA PHE A 237 -1.63 -11.75 -3.25
C PHE A 237 -1.15 -13.21 -3.17
N PRO A 238 -0.01 -13.55 -3.80
CA PRO A 238 0.35 -14.95 -4.00
C PRO A 238 0.96 -15.63 -2.76
N TYR A 239 1.45 -14.85 -1.79
CA TYR A 239 2.16 -15.37 -0.62
C TYR A 239 1.29 -15.45 0.63
N MET A 240 -0.05 -15.46 0.48
CA MET A 240 -1.00 -15.56 1.59
C MET A 240 -0.62 -16.61 2.65
N PRO A 241 -0.29 -17.87 2.29
CA PRO A 241 -0.02 -18.90 3.29
C PRO A 241 1.29 -18.71 4.07
N ILE A 242 2.17 -17.83 3.60
CA ILE A 242 3.48 -17.56 4.22
C ILE A 242 3.42 -16.30 5.07
N ALA A 243 2.79 -15.24 4.55
CA ALA A 243 2.76 -13.93 5.16
C ALA A 243 1.60 -13.73 6.16
N ASN A 244 0.56 -14.56 6.09
CA ASN A 244 -0.66 -14.45 6.89
C ASN A 244 -1.00 -15.76 7.61
N PRO A 245 -1.87 -15.74 8.66
CA PRO A 245 -2.26 -16.94 9.37
C PRO A 245 -3.08 -17.89 8.49
N GLY A 246 -2.45 -18.93 7.93
CA GLY A 246 -3.10 -19.88 7.00
C GLY A 246 -4.31 -20.62 7.62
N TRP A 247 -4.40 -20.71 8.95
CA TRP A 247 -5.55 -21.28 9.64
C TRP A 247 -6.84 -20.44 9.51
N MET A 248 -6.74 -19.18 9.07
CA MET A 248 -7.91 -18.32 8.83
C MET A 248 -8.57 -18.60 7.47
N PHE A 249 -7.85 -19.22 6.53
CA PHE A 249 -8.35 -19.56 5.17
C PHE A 249 -7.85 -20.93 4.71
N PRO A 250 -8.09 -21.99 5.53
CA PRO A 250 -7.54 -23.32 5.27
C PRO A 250 -8.05 -23.98 3.97
N GLU A 251 -9.19 -23.50 3.44
CA GLU A 251 -9.80 -24.01 2.22
C GLU A 251 -9.11 -23.52 0.95
N TYR A 252 -8.23 -22.49 1.06
CA TYR A 252 -7.67 -21.83 -0.11
C TYR A 252 -6.15 -21.98 -0.20
N ALA A 253 -5.67 -22.25 -1.40
CA ALA A 253 -4.26 -22.22 -1.79
C ALA A 253 -3.98 -21.05 -2.73
N PHE A 254 -2.78 -20.47 -2.59
CA PHE A 254 -2.34 -19.30 -3.33
C PHE A 254 -0.96 -19.56 -3.95
N GLY A 255 -0.58 -18.78 -4.93
CA GLY A 255 0.73 -18.79 -5.57
C GLY A 255 0.78 -17.78 -6.71
N ILE A 256 1.94 -17.52 -7.28
CA ILE A 256 2.07 -16.64 -8.45
C ILE A 256 1.33 -17.25 -9.65
N ARG A 257 1.53 -18.55 -9.89
CA ARG A 257 0.85 -19.35 -10.93
C ARG A 257 0.89 -18.69 -12.31
N ASP A 258 2.08 -18.30 -12.74
CA ASP A 258 2.32 -17.64 -14.03
C ASP A 258 1.93 -18.51 -15.23
N GLU A 259 2.09 -19.85 -15.13
CA GLU A 259 1.60 -20.78 -16.15
C GLU A 259 0.06 -20.73 -16.28
N ASN A 260 -0.66 -20.64 -15.13
CA ASN A 260 -2.12 -20.50 -15.15
C ASN A 260 -2.52 -19.12 -15.69
N MET A 261 -1.79 -18.06 -15.32
CA MET A 261 -1.99 -16.72 -15.88
C MET A 261 -1.85 -16.75 -17.41
N GLN A 262 -0.82 -17.42 -17.96
CA GLN A 262 -0.65 -17.55 -19.41
C GLN A 262 -1.84 -18.29 -20.03
N ALA A 263 -2.31 -19.38 -19.40
CA ALA A 263 -3.46 -20.14 -19.89
C ALA A 263 -4.74 -19.26 -19.92
N MET A 264 -4.96 -18.44 -18.88
CA MET A 264 -6.09 -17.49 -18.84
C MET A 264 -5.97 -16.42 -19.93
N VAL A 265 -4.77 -15.86 -20.14
CA VAL A 265 -4.52 -14.90 -21.23
C VAL A 265 -4.83 -15.51 -22.59
N ASP A 266 -4.35 -16.72 -22.85
CA ASP A 266 -4.60 -17.42 -24.12
C ASP A 266 -6.10 -17.70 -24.30
N GLU A 267 -6.79 -18.13 -23.25
CA GLU A 267 -8.22 -18.39 -23.27
C GLU A 267 -9.04 -17.13 -23.57
N VAL A 268 -8.78 -16.01 -22.85
CA VAL A 268 -9.55 -14.78 -23.08
C VAL A 268 -9.27 -14.20 -24.46
N ARG A 269 -8.04 -14.32 -24.98
CA ARG A 269 -7.70 -13.93 -26.36
C ARG A 269 -8.42 -14.80 -27.39
N ALA A 270 -8.45 -16.12 -27.17
CA ALA A 270 -9.21 -17.04 -28.04
C ALA A 270 -10.71 -16.74 -28.02
N ASN A 271 -11.23 -16.26 -26.89
CA ASN A 271 -12.61 -15.81 -26.72
C ASN A 271 -12.85 -14.36 -27.21
N GLY A 272 -11.89 -13.76 -27.90
CA GLY A 272 -12.02 -12.48 -28.60
C GLY A 272 -11.79 -11.24 -27.74
N ALA A 273 -10.96 -11.33 -26.67
CA ALA A 273 -10.51 -10.14 -25.97
C ALA A 273 -9.64 -9.26 -26.86
N ASP A 274 -10.03 -8.01 -27.03
CA ASP A 274 -9.23 -6.97 -27.71
C ASP A 274 -8.16 -6.39 -26.79
N LEU A 275 -8.42 -6.33 -25.49
CA LEU A 275 -7.54 -5.83 -24.45
C LEU A 275 -7.53 -6.80 -23.26
N VAL A 276 -6.34 -7.09 -22.71
CA VAL A 276 -6.18 -7.90 -21.49
C VAL A 276 -5.55 -7.06 -20.40
N VAL A 277 -6.27 -6.94 -19.28
CA VAL A 277 -5.87 -6.24 -18.07
C VAL A 277 -5.66 -7.24 -16.95
N CYS A 278 -4.49 -7.27 -16.35
CA CYS A 278 -4.22 -7.97 -15.10
C CYS A 278 -4.46 -7.00 -13.94
N LEU A 279 -5.46 -7.27 -13.10
CA LEU A 279 -5.71 -6.58 -11.85
C LEU A 279 -4.94 -7.32 -10.76
N SER A 280 -3.81 -6.78 -10.34
CA SER A 280 -2.80 -7.52 -9.60
C SER A 280 -2.55 -6.98 -8.19
N HIS A 281 -2.40 -7.92 -7.24
CA HIS A 281 -1.88 -7.66 -5.90
C HIS A 281 -0.55 -8.39 -5.62
N ASN A 282 0.24 -8.68 -6.64
CA ASN A 282 1.53 -9.36 -6.50
C ASN A 282 2.61 -8.50 -5.82
N GLY A 283 2.55 -7.19 -6.01
CA GLY A 283 3.66 -6.27 -5.79
C GLY A 283 4.43 -5.94 -7.07
N PHE A 284 5.03 -4.75 -7.11
CA PHE A 284 5.53 -4.14 -8.35
C PHE A 284 6.64 -4.95 -9.04
N ASP A 285 7.63 -5.44 -8.29
CA ASP A 285 8.76 -6.19 -8.88
C ASP A 285 8.33 -7.57 -9.36
N VAL A 286 7.39 -8.21 -8.67
CA VAL A 286 6.77 -9.48 -9.08
C VAL A 286 5.98 -9.28 -10.37
N ASP A 287 5.19 -8.21 -10.46
CA ASP A 287 4.45 -7.85 -11.67
C ASP A 287 5.36 -7.54 -12.86
N LYS A 288 6.47 -6.87 -12.59
CA LYS A 288 7.50 -6.58 -13.61
C LYS A 288 8.13 -7.87 -14.14
N GLN A 289 8.40 -8.85 -13.28
CA GLN A 289 8.88 -10.15 -13.69
C GLN A 289 7.82 -10.94 -14.45
N MET A 290 6.58 -10.98 -13.96
CA MET A 290 5.45 -11.63 -14.63
C MET A 290 5.24 -11.05 -16.04
N ALA A 291 5.28 -9.74 -16.22
CA ALA A 291 5.18 -9.09 -17.52
C ALA A 291 6.30 -9.48 -18.50
N GLY A 292 7.45 -9.93 -17.97
CA GLY A 292 8.56 -10.47 -18.79
C GLY A 292 8.40 -11.92 -19.18
N ILE A 293 7.55 -12.69 -18.49
CA ILE A 293 7.34 -14.13 -18.67
C ILE A 293 6.03 -14.40 -19.40
N VAL A 294 4.93 -13.83 -18.90
CA VAL A 294 3.58 -14.02 -19.47
C VAL A 294 3.39 -13.08 -20.66
N THR A 295 3.01 -13.64 -21.80
CA THR A 295 2.80 -12.88 -23.03
C THR A 295 1.32 -12.58 -23.25
N GLY A 296 1.01 -11.42 -23.82
CA GLY A 296 -0.36 -11.08 -24.21
C GLY A 296 -1.15 -10.27 -23.19
N ILE A 297 -0.57 -9.92 -22.04
CA ILE A 297 -1.11 -8.90 -21.11
C ILE A 297 -0.76 -7.53 -21.68
N ASP A 298 -1.73 -6.63 -21.80
CA ASP A 298 -1.53 -5.25 -22.26
C ASP A 298 -1.26 -4.29 -21.09
N VAL A 299 -2.00 -4.45 -19.98
CA VAL A 299 -1.94 -3.58 -18.81
C VAL A 299 -1.89 -4.43 -17.54
N ILE A 300 -0.97 -4.11 -16.63
CA ILE A 300 -0.98 -4.58 -15.24
C ILE A 300 -1.29 -3.38 -14.34
N LEU A 301 -2.36 -3.49 -13.55
CA LEU A 301 -2.70 -2.56 -12.49
C LEU A 301 -2.19 -3.16 -11.18
N SER A 302 -1.06 -2.63 -10.68
CA SER A 302 -0.27 -3.23 -9.61
C SER A 302 -0.64 -2.66 -8.23
N GLY A 303 -0.83 -3.53 -7.25
CA GLY A 303 -1.06 -3.23 -5.83
C GLY A 303 0.04 -3.78 -4.93
N HIS A 304 -0.24 -3.85 -3.60
CA HIS A 304 0.56 -4.44 -2.54
C HIS A 304 1.78 -3.62 -2.09
N THR A 305 2.63 -3.16 -3.00
CA THR A 305 3.85 -2.42 -2.60
C THR A 305 3.62 -0.95 -2.29
N HIS A 306 2.37 -0.45 -2.46
CA HIS A 306 1.96 0.93 -2.19
C HIS A 306 2.74 1.98 -2.99
N ASP A 307 3.37 1.58 -4.08
CA ASP A 307 4.14 2.49 -4.92
C ASP A 307 3.23 3.45 -5.68
N ALA A 308 3.65 4.71 -5.76
CA ALA A 308 2.95 5.76 -6.50
C ALA A 308 3.84 6.27 -7.62
N LEU A 309 3.53 5.86 -8.86
CA LEU A 309 4.34 6.24 -10.01
C LEU A 309 3.56 7.17 -10.95
N PRO A 310 4.08 8.39 -11.20
CA PRO A 310 3.41 9.33 -12.12
C PRO A 310 3.39 8.85 -13.56
N GLU A 311 4.26 7.91 -13.93
CA GLU A 311 4.34 7.32 -15.26
C GLU A 311 4.36 5.80 -15.18
N PRO A 312 3.62 5.08 -16.06
CA PRO A 312 3.69 3.63 -16.15
C PRO A 312 5.08 3.14 -16.55
N VAL A 313 5.45 1.97 -16.04
CA VAL A 313 6.67 1.27 -16.46
C VAL A 313 6.33 0.30 -17.59
N LEU A 314 7.17 0.27 -18.64
CA LEU A 314 6.98 -0.63 -19.78
C LEU A 314 7.91 -1.85 -19.66
N VAL A 315 7.30 -3.03 -19.78
CA VAL A 315 8.01 -4.30 -19.96
C VAL A 315 7.56 -4.90 -21.29
N GLY A 316 8.41 -4.86 -22.28
CA GLY A 316 8.01 -5.22 -23.63
C GLY A 316 6.90 -4.30 -24.17
N LYS A 317 5.68 -4.84 -24.31
CA LYS A 317 4.48 -4.07 -24.71
C LYS A 317 3.51 -3.84 -23.54
N THR A 318 3.71 -4.50 -22.43
CA THR A 318 2.87 -4.39 -21.25
C THR A 318 3.20 -3.11 -20.49
N ILE A 319 2.19 -2.33 -20.12
CA ILE A 319 2.34 -1.19 -19.20
C ILE A 319 1.99 -1.64 -17.78
N ILE A 320 2.78 -1.20 -16.79
CA ILE A 320 2.54 -1.45 -15.38
C ILE A 320 2.25 -0.12 -14.69
N VAL A 321 1.10 -0.03 -14.03
CA VAL A 321 0.60 1.16 -13.34
C VAL A 321 0.61 0.91 -11.83
N ALA A 322 1.13 1.85 -11.05
CA ALA A 322 1.16 1.79 -9.58
C ALA A 322 0.47 3.04 -9.01
N SER A 323 -0.60 2.84 -8.25
CA SER A 323 -1.56 3.90 -7.86
C SER A 323 -1.46 4.33 -6.40
N GLY A 324 -0.37 3.98 -5.70
CA GLY A 324 -0.17 4.31 -4.28
C GLY A 324 -1.08 3.53 -3.36
N SER A 325 -1.53 4.16 -2.27
CA SER A 325 -2.35 3.50 -1.24
C SER A 325 -3.21 4.50 -0.46
N ASN A 326 -4.01 4.00 0.50
CA ASN A 326 -4.79 4.79 1.47
C ASN A 326 -5.75 5.81 0.83
N GLY A 327 -6.19 5.55 -0.41
CA GLY A 327 -7.03 6.48 -1.15
C GLY A 327 -6.35 7.81 -1.49
N LYS A 328 -5.02 7.88 -1.37
CA LYS A 328 -4.24 9.10 -1.65
C LYS A 328 -4.21 9.48 -3.12
N PHE A 329 -4.37 8.50 -4.01
CA PHE A 329 -4.35 8.66 -5.45
C PHE A 329 -5.50 7.92 -6.13
N VAL A 330 -5.84 8.39 -7.32
CA VAL A 330 -6.62 7.67 -8.32
C VAL A 330 -5.84 7.69 -9.62
N SER A 331 -5.57 6.53 -10.21
CA SER A 331 -5.02 6.47 -11.56
C SER A 331 -6.13 6.47 -12.59
N ARG A 332 -5.98 7.31 -13.63
CA ARG A 332 -6.74 7.24 -14.88
C ARG A 332 -5.81 6.78 -16.00
N VAL A 333 -6.18 5.72 -16.68
CA VAL A 333 -5.44 5.18 -17.84
C VAL A 333 -6.36 5.18 -19.04
N ASP A 334 -6.11 6.07 -19.98
CA ASP A 334 -6.83 6.14 -21.26
C ASP A 334 -6.02 5.42 -22.34
N LEU A 335 -6.65 4.49 -23.05
CA LEU A 335 -6.04 3.58 -24.01
C LEU A 335 -6.66 3.78 -25.41
N ASP A 336 -5.82 3.81 -26.45
CA ASP A 336 -6.24 3.73 -27.85
C ASP A 336 -6.11 2.27 -28.31
N VAL A 337 -7.24 1.58 -28.42
CA VAL A 337 -7.31 0.17 -28.84
C VAL A 337 -7.96 0.07 -30.20
N ARG A 338 -7.26 -0.51 -31.16
CA ARG A 338 -7.73 -0.69 -32.54
C ARG A 338 -7.39 -2.09 -33.05
N ASN A 339 -8.39 -2.79 -33.58
CA ASN A 339 -8.22 -4.13 -34.14
C ASN A 339 -7.52 -5.11 -33.15
N GLY A 340 -7.92 -5.09 -31.87
CA GLY A 340 -7.37 -5.95 -30.83
C GLY A 340 -5.93 -5.62 -30.44
N GLN A 341 -5.46 -4.39 -30.68
CA GLN A 341 -4.12 -3.93 -30.34
C GLN A 341 -4.16 -2.58 -29.63
N MET A 342 -3.42 -2.45 -28.54
CA MET A 342 -3.16 -1.18 -27.89
C MET A 342 -2.16 -0.38 -28.74
N MET A 343 -2.63 0.75 -29.29
CA MET A 343 -1.85 1.65 -30.17
C MET A 343 -1.13 2.74 -29.37
N GLY A 344 -1.62 3.05 -28.17
CA GLY A 344 -1.04 4.06 -27.30
C GLY A 344 -1.85 4.20 -26.01
N PHE A 345 -1.32 4.98 -25.07
CA PHE A 345 -1.97 5.25 -23.80
C PHE A 345 -1.64 6.66 -23.29
N ARG A 346 -2.48 7.15 -22.38
CA ARG A 346 -2.19 8.25 -21.45
C ARG A 346 -2.47 7.80 -20.03
N HIS A 347 -1.66 8.25 -19.10
CA HIS A 347 -1.83 7.99 -17.67
C HIS A 347 -1.80 9.30 -16.90
N ASN A 348 -2.63 9.38 -15.87
CA ASN A 348 -2.61 10.45 -14.89
C ASN A 348 -2.80 9.84 -13.48
N LEU A 349 -1.81 10.00 -12.63
CA LEU A 349 -1.89 9.69 -11.22
C LEU A 349 -2.39 10.94 -10.48
N ILE A 350 -3.68 10.96 -10.16
CA ILE A 350 -4.39 12.12 -9.59
C ILE A 350 -4.27 12.10 -8.07
N PRO A 351 -3.53 13.04 -7.45
CA PRO A 351 -3.44 13.12 -6.01
C PRO A 351 -4.74 13.69 -5.42
N ILE A 352 -5.24 13.07 -4.38
CA ILE A 352 -6.49 13.45 -3.69
C ILE A 352 -6.16 14.43 -2.57
N PHE A 353 -6.05 15.72 -2.88
CA PHE A 353 -5.88 16.78 -1.87
C PHE A 353 -7.23 17.12 -1.26
N SER A 354 -7.42 16.80 0.02
CA SER A 354 -8.71 16.89 0.69
C SER A 354 -9.25 18.31 0.82
N ASP A 355 -8.37 19.30 0.84
CA ASP A 355 -8.74 20.71 0.96
C ASP A 355 -9.00 21.38 -0.41
N VAL A 356 -8.82 20.62 -1.51
CA VAL A 356 -8.97 21.10 -2.89
C VAL A 356 -10.12 20.38 -3.61
N ILE A 357 -10.28 19.08 -3.35
CA ILE A 357 -11.33 18.26 -3.97
C ILE A 357 -12.53 18.22 -3.04
N GLU A 358 -13.67 18.70 -3.52
CA GLU A 358 -14.93 18.66 -2.79
C GLU A 358 -15.42 17.21 -2.60
N PRO A 359 -15.96 16.87 -1.43
CA PRO A 359 -16.48 15.54 -1.19
C PRO A 359 -17.75 15.26 -2.02
N ASP A 360 -17.90 14.04 -2.52
CA ASP A 360 -19.17 13.54 -3.03
C ASP A 360 -20.15 13.36 -1.88
N ALA A 361 -21.31 14.01 -1.97
CA ALA A 361 -22.28 14.08 -0.87
C ALA A 361 -22.92 12.71 -0.54
N GLU A 362 -23.12 11.85 -1.53
CA GLU A 362 -23.74 10.53 -1.32
C GLU A 362 -22.74 9.57 -0.65
N VAL A 363 -21.51 9.54 -1.11
CA VAL A 363 -20.46 8.71 -0.49
C VAL A 363 -20.10 9.22 0.90
N ALA A 364 -20.01 10.54 1.09
CA ALA A 364 -19.81 11.15 2.42
C ALA A 364 -20.89 10.73 3.42
N LYS A 365 -22.15 10.70 2.99
CA LYS A 365 -23.28 10.24 3.82
C LYS A 365 -23.16 8.76 4.21
N VAL A 366 -22.73 7.91 3.29
CA VAL A 366 -22.47 6.48 3.59
C VAL A 366 -21.35 6.36 4.61
N ILE A 367 -20.22 7.02 4.40
CA ILE A 367 -19.08 7.02 5.33
C ILE A 367 -19.50 7.49 6.72
N ASP A 368 -20.22 8.61 6.81
CA ASP A 368 -20.67 9.15 8.09
C ASP A 368 -21.63 8.17 8.80
N ALA A 369 -22.49 7.47 8.07
CA ALA A 369 -23.38 6.46 8.64
C ALA A 369 -22.62 5.26 9.21
N GLN A 370 -21.56 4.78 8.51
CA GLN A 370 -20.73 3.68 9.01
C GLN A 370 -19.93 4.09 10.27
N ARG A 371 -19.47 5.32 10.34
CA ARG A 371 -18.64 5.84 11.44
C ARG A 371 -19.45 6.31 12.65
N ALA A 372 -20.68 6.78 12.45
CA ALA A 372 -21.50 7.41 13.50
C ALA A 372 -21.59 6.62 14.82
N PRO A 373 -21.71 5.28 14.84
CA PRO A 373 -21.75 4.51 16.08
C PRO A 373 -20.45 4.59 16.91
N TYR A 374 -19.33 4.89 16.27
CA TYR A 374 -17.96 4.83 16.84
C TYR A 374 -17.29 6.20 16.96
N GLU A 375 -17.88 7.27 16.44
CA GLU A 375 -17.23 8.57 16.27
C GLU A 375 -16.71 9.16 17.59
N THR A 376 -17.40 8.94 18.71
CA THR A 376 -16.96 9.40 20.04
C THR A 376 -15.68 8.70 20.48
N GLU A 377 -15.57 7.38 20.25
CA GLU A 377 -14.39 6.59 20.59
C GLU A 377 -13.22 6.92 19.67
N LEU A 378 -13.49 7.06 18.36
CA LEU A 378 -12.48 7.36 17.36
C LEU A 378 -11.77 8.70 17.64
N ARG A 379 -12.53 9.72 18.08
CA ARG A 379 -12.00 11.07 18.36
C ARG A 379 -11.37 11.22 19.73
N GLU A 380 -11.38 10.20 20.58
CA GLU A 380 -10.76 10.30 21.88
C GLU A 380 -9.26 10.60 21.75
N VAL A 381 -8.81 11.70 22.34
CA VAL A 381 -7.41 12.08 22.37
C VAL A 381 -6.69 11.24 23.44
N ILE A 382 -5.70 10.49 23.01
CA ILE A 382 -4.92 9.59 23.86
C ILE A 382 -3.62 10.24 24.34
N GLY A 383 -3.02 11.07 23.51
CA GLY A 383 -1.79 11.81 23.78
C GLY A 383 -1.53 12.82 22.67
N ARG A 384 -0.31 13.29 22.56
CA ARG A 384 0.12 14.20 21.50
C ARG A 384 1.59 14.01 21.15
N THR A 385 2.01 14.43 19.98
CA THR A 385 3.41 14.50 19.58
C THR A 385 4.09 15.75 20.17
N ALA A 386 5.39 15.68 20.44
CA ALA A 386 6.20 16.85 20.74
C ALA A 386 6.28 17.80 19.51
N GLU A 387 6.69 19.05 19.74
CA GLU A 387 6.69 20.10 18.70
C GLU A 387 7.66 19.86 17.53
N ASP A 388 8.56 18.90 17.67
CA ASP A 388 9.56 18.47 16.69
C ASP A 388 9.37 17.02 16.23
N GLN A 389 8.39 16.29 16.81
CA GLN A 389 8.17 14.88 16.56
C GLN A 389 7.10 14.65 15.47
N THR A 390 7.47 14.00 14.37
CA THR A 390 6.54 13.45 13.39
C THR A 390 6.42 11.94 13.61
N LEU A 391 5.20 11.38 13.59
CA LEU A 391 5.00 9.94 13.55
C LEU A 391 4.65 9.51 12.12
N TYR A 392 5.33 8.47 11.65
CA TYR A 392 5.13 7.89 10.30
C TYR A 392 5.63 6.44 10.27
N ARG A 393 5.18 5.67 9.27
CA ARG A 393 5.52 4.25 9.10
C ARG A 393 5.96 4.02 7.67
N ARG A 394 6.29 4.54 6.79
CA ARG A 394 6.71 4.18 5.42
C ARG A 394 8.23 4.04 5.31
N GLY A 395 8.70 2.93 4.74
CA GLY A 395 10.10 2.63 4.45
C GLY A 395 10.45 1.17 4.78
N ASN A 396 11.58 0.68 4.28
CA ASN A 396 11.99 -0.72 4.47
C ASN A 396 12.34 -1.08 5.93
N PHE A 397 12.64 -0.08 6.77
CA PHE A 397 12.96 -0.25 8.19
C PHE A 397 12.01 0.59 9.04
N ASN A 398 12.27 0.67 10.36
CA ASN A 398 11.42 1.41 11.27
C ASN A 398 11.18 2.86 10.84
N GLY A 399 9.90 3.25 10.86
CA GLY A 399 9.52 4.65 11.03
C GLY A 399 9.25 4.96 12.50
N THR A 400 8.95 6.21 12.81
CA THR A 400 8.74 6.63 14.20
C THR A 400 7.47 6.06 14.85
N TRP A 401 6.44 5.70 14.07
CA TRP A 401 5.32 4.89 14.57
C TRP A 401 5.78 3.51 15.03
N ASP A 402 6.68 2.88 14.26
CA ASP A 402 7.20 1.56 14.60
C ASP A 402 8.05 1.60 15.85
N ASP A 403 8.86 2.66 16.03
CA ASP A 403 9.63 2.87 17.25
C ASP A 403 8.74 3.04 18.47
N LEU A 404 7.64 3.80 18.34
CA LEU A 404 6.65 3.97 19.40
C LEU A 404 5.98 2.63 19.77
N ILE A 405 5.57 1.84 18.77
CA ILE A 405 4.97 0.52 18.99
C ILE A 405 5.98 -0.42 19.65
N CYS A 406 7.22 -0.45 19.19
CA CYS A 406 8.27 -1.29 19.78
C CYS A 406 8.59 -0.87 21.23
N ASN A 407 8.65 0.43 21.53
CA ASN A 407 8.85 0.93 22.89
C ASN A 407 7.67 0.55 23.81
N ALA A 408 6.43 0.65 23.31
CA ALA A 408 5.25 0.21 24.03
C ALA A 408 5.30 -1.30 24.34
N LEU A 409 5.69 -2.13 23.39
CA LEU A 409 5.87 -3.57 23.58
C LEU A 409 6.93 -3.88 24.64
N ILE A 410 8.09 -3.21 24.60
CA ILE A 410 9.16 -3.42 25.57
C ILE A 410 8.69 -3.06 26.99
N GLU A 411 8.06 -1.89 27.14
CA GLU A 411 7.66 -1.38 28.45
C GLU A 411 6.46 -2.15 29.02
N GLU A 412 5.38 -2.30 28.23
CA GLU A 412 4.13 -2.88 28.71
C GLU A 412 4.18 -4.42 28.82
N ARG A 413 5.12 -5.06 28.13
CA ARG A 413 5.30 -6.52 28.17
C ARG A 413 6.56 -6.97 28.93
N ASP A 414 7.32 -6.03 29.53
CA ASP A 414 8.58 -6.31 30.24
C ASP A 414 9.50 -7.22 29.40
N ALA A 415 9.89 -6.72 28.23
CA ALA A 415 10.69 -7.44 27.26
C ALA A 415 12.08 -6.79 27.06
N ASP A 416 13.04 -7.60 26.60
CA ASP A 416 14.37 -7.11 26.23
C ASP A 416 14.37 -6.54 24.81
N ILE A 417 13.58 -7.17 23.91
CA ILE A 417 13.51 -6.89 22.48
C ILE A 417 12.05 -6.90 22.05
N ALA A 418 11.68 -5.99 21.16
CA ALA A 418 10.40 -5.98 20.48
C ALA A 418 10.54 -6.35 19.02
N LEU A 419 9.55 -7.09 18.49
CA LEU A 419 9.37 -7.41 17.08
C LEU A 419 7.95 -6.96 16.66
N SER A 420 7.86 -6.13 15.62
CA SER A 420 6.59 -5.68 15.05
C SER A 420 6.58 -5.96 13.55
N PRO A 421 5.44 -6.35 12.95
CA PRO A 421 5.40 -6.68 11.54
C PRO A 421 5.76 -5.47 10.65
N GLY A 422 6.38 -5.75 9.52
CA GLY A 422 6.80 -4.76 8.53
C GLY A 422 5.64 -4.28 7.65
N VAL A 423 4.56 -3.76 8.26
CA VAL A 423 3.40 -3.23 7.53
C VAL A 423 3.60 -1.76 7.15
N ARG A 424 2.85 -1.26 6.14
CA ARG A 424 3.08 0.05 5.50
C ARG A 424 1.96 1.05 5.63
N TRP A 425 0.76 0.62 6.03
CA TRP A 425 -0.41 1.48 6.12
C TRP A 425 -0.42 2.32 7.41
N GLY A 426 -1.31 3.29 7.44
CA GLY A 426 -1.58 4.15 8.58
C GLY A 426 -1.17 5.61 8.36
N PRO A 427 -1.77 6.53 9.13
CA PRO A 427 -1.55 7.95 8.99
C PRO A 427 -0.19 8.38 9.51
N SER A 428 0.27 9.54 9.05
CA SER A 428 1.33 10.31 9.71
C SER A 428 0.72 11.35 10.65
N ILE A 429 1.37 11.60 11.79
CA ILE A 429 0.97 12.65 12.73
C ILE A 429 2.03 13.74 12.71
N LEU A 430 1.61 14.99 12.52
CA LEU A 430 2.52 16.13 12.45
C LEU A 430 2.99 16.55 13.85
N PRO A 431 4.10 17.30 13.94
CA PRO A 431 4.59 17.86 15.20
C PRO A 431 3.55 18.69 15.94
N GLY A 432 3.42 18.45 17.25
CA GLY A 432 2.50 19.15 18.14
C GLY A 432 1.02 18.78 17.97
N GLN A 433 0.70 17.72 17.22
CA GLN A 433 -0.68 17.25 17.01
C GLN A 433 -1.11 16.24 18.08
N ASP A 434 -2.42 16.22 18.32
CA ASP A 434 -3.06 15.19 19.12
C ASP A 434 -2.99 13.84 18.41
N ILE A 435 -2.81 12.78 19.20
CA ILE A 435 -2.88 11.39 18.78
C ILE A 435 -4.23 10.87 19.28
N THR A 436 -5.10 10.48 18.35
CA THR A 436 -6.42 9.95 18.67
C THR A 436 -6.40 8.41 18.73
N ARG A 437 -7.47 7.82 19.30
CA ARG A 437 -7.65 6.36 19.24
C ARG A 437 -7.71 5.86 17.79
N GLU A 438 -8.35 6.61 16.89
CA GLU A 438 -8.38 6.26 15.47
C GLU A 438 -6.98 6.15 14.87
N ASP A 439 -6.07 7.07 15.21
CA ASP A 439 -4.70 7.04 14.69
C ASP A 439 -3.94 5.78 15.14
N ILE A 440 -4.13 5.37 16.40
CA ILE A 440 -3.54 4.12 16.94
C ILE A 440 -4.09 2.90 16.20
N TRP A 441 -5.41 2.83 16.03
CA TRP A 441 -6.04 1.72 15.33
C TRP A 441 -5.63 1.66 13.86
N ASN A 442 -5.54 2.79 13.18
CA ASN A 442 -5.12 2.83 11.78
C ASN A 442 -3.67 2.36 11.53
N VAL A 443 -2.87 2.22 12.58
CA VAL A 443 -1.50 1.63 12.48
C VAL A 443 -1.37 0.25 13.14
N THR A 444 -2.41 -0.24 13.83
CA THR A 444 -2.36 -1.50 14.58
C THR A 444 -3.52 -2.45 14.29
N SER A 445 -4.54 -2.02 13.55
CA SER A 445 -5.73 -2.84 13.30
C SER A 445 -5.41 -4.05 12.43
N MET A 446 -5.41 -5.20 13.06
CA MET A 446 -5.34 -6.52 12.45
C MET A 446 -6.33 -7.46 13.13
N SER A 447 -6.83 -8.46 12.41
CA SER A 447 -7.75 -9.47 12.96
C SER A 447 -7.08 -10.43 13.95
N TYR A 448 -5.75 -10.46 14.01
CA TYR A 448 -4.91 -11.26 14.94
C TYR A 448 -3.88 -10.35 15.63
N GLY A 449 -4.37 -9.38 16.38
CA GLY A 449 -3.59 -8.30 17.00
C GLY A 449 -3.00 -8.61 18.37
N GLU A 450 -2.94 -9.88 18.81
CA GLU A 450 -2.43 -10.28 20.13
C GLU A 450 -0.95 -9.93 20.28
N ALA A 451 -0.62 -9.20 21.37
CA ALA A 451 0.74 -8.86 21.73
C ALA A 451 1.33 -9.95 22.63
N TYR A 452 2.04 -10.90 22.04
CA TYR A 452 2.66 -12.01 22.74
C TYR A 452 3.93 -11.61 23.51
N ARG A 453 4.32 -12.48 24.46
CA ARG A 453 5.61 -12.44 25.17
C ARG A 453 6.20 -13.84 25.26
N THR A 454 7.41 -14.02 24.72
CA THR A 454 8.06 -15.33 24.66
C THR A 454 9.56 -15.22 24.87
N LYS A 455 10.27 -16.36 24.87
CA LYS A 455 11.72 -16.39 24.86
C LYS A 455 12.24 -16.94 23.54
N MET A 456 13.21 -16.23 22.95
CA MET A 456 13.90 -16.68 21.74
C MET A 456 15.41 -16.67 21.99
N THR A 457 16.13 -17.63 21.40
CA THR A 457 17.58 -17.61 21.38
C THR A 457 18.11 -16.58 20.40
N GLY A 458 19.35 -16.09 20.59
CA GLY A 458 19.98 -15.19 19.64
C GLY A 458 20.12 -15.80 18.24
N GLU A 459 20.35 -17.13 18.16
CA GLU A 459 20.37 -17.86 16.90
C GLU A 459 19.01 -17.80 16.18
N PHE A 460 17.91 -18.04 16.92
CA PHE A 460 16.57 -17.98 16.32
C PHE A 460 16.19 -16.57 15.89
N LEU A 461 16.55 -15.53 16.65
CA LEU A 461 16.38 -14.13 16.24
C LEU A 461 17.13 -13.83 14.93
N HIS A 462 18.36 -14.34 14.80
CA HIS A 462 19.13 -14.18 13.56
C HIS A 462 18.42 -14.86 12.37
N VAL A 463 17.91 -16.09 12.56
CA VAL A 463 17.16 -16.82 11.52
C VAL A 463 15.92 -16.05 11.09
N VAL A 464 15.14 -15.52 12.03
CA VAL A 464 13.94 -14.70 11.71
C VAL A 464 14.29 -13.46 10.91
N LEU A 465 15.34 -12.74 11.30
CA LEU A 465 15.78 -11.53 10.57
C LEU A 465 16.28 -11.85 9.16
N GLU A 466 17.03 -12.94 9.00
CA GLU A 466 17.55 -13.38 7.70
C GLU A 466 16.43 -13.84 6.75
N ASP A 467 15.44 -14.55 7.29
CA ASP A 467 14.28 -15.02 6.54
C ASP A 467 13.46 -13.83 6.01
N VAL A 468 13.12 -12.87 6.88
CA VAL A 468 12.41 -11.66 6.45
C VAL A 468 13.27 -10.82 5.49
N ALA A 469 14.60 -10.74 5.70
CA ALA A 469 15.48 -10.05 4.77
C ALA A 469 15.49 -10.69 3.36
N ASP A 470 15.32 -12.02 3.28
CA ASP A 470 15.24 -12.69 1.98
C ASP A 470 13.94 -12.37 1.24
N ASN A 471 12.84 -12.16 1.96
CA ASN A 471 11.58 -11.72 1.36
C ASN A 471 11.63 -10.33 0.70
N LEU A 472 12.63 -9.50 1.03
CA LEU A 472 12.83 -8.18 0.43
C LEU A 472 14.00 -8.15 -0.55
N PHE A 473 15.09 -8.82 -0.18
CA PHE A 473 16.38 -8.65 -0.84
C PHE A 473 16.84 -9.90 -1.62
N ASN A 474 15.92 -10.82 -1.90
CA ASN A 474 16.19 -11.90 -2.85
C ASN A 474 16.37 -11.30 -4.25
N PRO A 475 17.42 -11.68 -5.01
CA PRO A 475 17.63 -11.17 -6.36
C PRO A 475 16.57 -11.63 -7.37
N ASP A 476 15.81 -12.70 -7.08
CA ASP A 476 14.67 -13.15 -7.87
C ASP A 476 13.38 -12.57 -7.27
N PRO A 477 12.68 -11.66 -7.99
CA PRO A 477 11.43 -11.07 -7.52
C PRO A 477 10.33 -12.07 -7.13
N TYR A 478 10.33 -13.27 -7.70
CA TYR A 478 9.35 -14.31 -7.34
C TYR A 478 9.55 -14.89 -5.93
N TYR A 479 10.63 -14.56 -5.26
CA TYR A 479 10.85 -14.83 -3.84
C TYR A 479 10.67 -13.59 -2.95
N GLN A 480 10.33 -12.45 -3.54
CA GLN A 480 10.05 -11.22 -2.79
C GLN A 480 8.56 -11.16 -2.44
N GLN A 481 8.23 -11.47 -1.19
CA GLN A 481 6.83 -11.40 -0.72
C GLN A 481 6.31 -9.96 -0.62
N GLY A 482 7.13 -8.95 -0.88
CA GLY A 482 6.81 -7.55 -0.59
C GLY A 482 6.76 -7.30 0.92
N GLY A 483 6.19 -6.26 1.40
CA GLY A 483 6.28 -5.89 2.80
C GLY A 483 7.63 -5.21 3.10
N ASP A 484 7.94 -5.04 4.36
CA ASP A 484 9.17 -4.43 4.85
C ASP A 484 9.87 -5.34 5.86
N MET A 485 11.09 -4.97 6.30
CA MET A 485 11.75 -5.68 7.38
C MET A 485 10.88 -5.69 8.63
N VAL A 486 10.97 -6.78 9.40
CA VAL A 486 10.41 -6.78 10.75
C VAL A 486 10.97 -5.58 11.52
N ARG A 487 10.07 -4.82 12.14
CA ARG A 487 10.44 -3.64 12.94
C ARG A 487 11.01 -4.11 14.27
N VAL A 488 12.11 -3.52 14.69
CA VAL A 488 12.81 -3.95 15.89
C VAL A 488 12.90 -2.84 16.94
N GLY A 489 12.74 -3.21 18.20
CA GLY A 489 13.03 -2.36 19.35
C GLY A 489 13.97 -3.06 20.31
N GLY A 490 14.86 -2.31 20.96
CA GLY A 490 15.84 -2.88 21.90
C GLY A 490 16.97 -3.70 21.25
N LEU A 491 16.90 -3.94 19.94
CA LEU A 491 17.87 -4.70 19.14
C LEU A 491 18.50 -3.81 18.08
N GLY A 492 19.82 -3.79 17.98
CA GLY A 492 20.56 -3.20 16.88
C GLY A 492 21.25 -4.27 16.05
N TYR A 493 21.41 -4.03 14.74
CA TYR A 493 22.15 -4.91 13.83
C TYR A 493 22.64 -4.18 12.57
N ARG A 494 23.57 -4.84 11.87
CA ARG A 494 23.99 -4.42 10.53
C ARG A 494 23.42 -5.39 9.50
N ILE A 495 22.97 -4.87 8.36
CA ILE A 495 22.48 -5.69 7.25
C ILE A 495 23.22 -5.33 5.96
N ASP A 496 23.85 -6.35 5.32
CA ASP A 496 24.40 -6.25 3.96
C ASP A 496 23.43 -6.89 2.98
N ILE A 497 22.66 -6.07 2.30
CA ILE A 497 21.59 -6.50 1.39
C ILE A 497 22.08 -7.28 0.16
N ASN A 498 23.38 -7.21 -0.17
CA ASN A 498 23.97 -7.91 -1.32
C ASN A 498 24.44 -9.33 -0.97
N LYS A 499 24.39 -9.72 0.31
CA LYS A 499 24.79 -11.06 0.73
C LYS A 499 23.65 -12.07 0.50
N PRO A 500 23.96 -13.35 0.35
CA PRO A 500 22.93 -14.39 0.33
C PRO A 500 22.28 -14.52 1.71
N GLN A 501 21.08 -15.11 1.75
CA GLN A 501 20.36 -15.46 2.97
C GLN A 501 21.27 -16.19 3.98
N GLY A 502 21.15 -15.86 5.26
CA GLY A 502 21.97 -16.39 6.34
C GLY A 502 23.31 -15.66 6.54
N GLN A 503 23.63 -14.66 5.71
CA GLN A 503 24.88 -13.89 5.78
C GLN A 503 24.65 -12.36 5.73
N ARG A 504 23.38 -11.92 5.66
CA ARG A 504 23.03 -10.48 5.58
C ARG A 504 23.15 -9.79 6.91
N ILE A 505 22.68 -10.46 7.99
CA ILE A 505 22.56 -9.87 9.33
C ILE A 505 23.81 -10.15 10.16
N THR A 506 24.44 -9.09 10.68
CA THR A 506 25.66 -9.18 11.51
C THR A 506 25.58 -8.19 12.68
N ASP A 507 26.52 -8.32 13.61
CA ASP A 507 26.73 -7.41 14.74
C ASP A 507 25.46 -7.09 15.55
N MET A 508 24.62 -8.11 15.76
CA MET A 508 23.43 -7.99 16.59
C MET A 508 23.80 -7.59 18.02
N THR A 509 23.18 -6.55 18.56
CA THR A 509 23.45 -5.99 19.88
C THR A 509 22.17 -5.71 20.65
N LEU A 510 22.16 -5.93 21.95
CA LEU A 510 21.11 -5.49 22.85
C LEU A 510 21.33 -4.00 23.17
N LEU A 511 20.47 -3.11 22.66
CA LEU A 511 20.69 -1.66 22.75
C LEU A 511 20.76 -1.14 24.19
N LYS A 512 20.01 -1.75 25.11
CA LYS A 512 19.97 -1.37 26.54
C LYS A 512 21.34 -1.48 27.22
N THR A 513 22.14 -2.48 26.84
CA THR A 513 23.43 -2.78 27.50
C THR A 513 24.63 -2.59 26.58
N GLY A 514 24.42 -2.54 25.24
CA GLY A 514 25.47 -2.56 24.23
C GLY A 514 26.15 -3.93 24.07
N GLU A 515 25.66 -4.98 24.75
CA GLU A 515 26.20 -6.33 24.66
C GLU A 515 25.83 -6.99 23.33
N LYS A 516 26.74 -7.79 22.79
CA LYS A 516 26.44 -8.61 21.60
C LYS A 516 25.40 -9.67 21.93
N ILE A 517 24.51 -9.91 21.00
CA ILE A 517 23.57 -11.03 21.07
C ILE A 517 24.35 -12.34 20.91
N GLU A 518 24.24 -13.21 21.90
CA GLU A 518 24.85 -14.54 21.92
C GLU A 518 23.88 -15.60 21.38
N ALA A 519 24.31 -16.40 20.42
CA ALA A 519 23.48 -17.38 19.72
C ALA A 519 22.70 -18.30 20.67
N ALA A 520 23.37 -18.84 21.71
CA ALA A 520 22.77 -19.78 22.65
C ALA A 520 22.00 -19.14 23.82
N LYS A 521 22.12 -17.82 24.02
CA LYS A 521 21.44 -17.09 25.10
C LYS A 521 20.01 -16.80 24.71
N SER A 522 19.08 -16.97 25.66
CA SER A 522 17.68 -16.61 25.48
C SER A 522 17.40 -15.19 25.95
N TYR A 523 16.64 -14.46 25.14
CA TYR A 523 16.16 -13.10 25.38
C TYR A 523 14.64 -13.10 25.49
N THR A 524 14.09 -12.19 26.28
CA THR A 524 12.64 -12.00 26.38
C THR A 524 12.19 -11.12 25.24
N ILE A 525 11.32 -11.66 24.38
CA ILE A 525 10.80 -10.98 23.19
C ILE A 525 9.33 -10.67 23.41
N ALA A 526 8.93 -9.45 23.08
CA ALA A 526 7.53 -9.09 22.87
C ALA A 526 7.30 -8.83 21.37
N GLY A 527 6.18 -9.29 20.86
CA GLY A 527 5.78 -9.02 19.48
C GLY A 527 4.27 -9.07 19.33
N TRP A 528 3.76 -8.85 18.13
CA TRP A 528 2.34 -8.91 17.83
C TRP A 528 2.10 -9.40 16.40
N ALA A 529 0.83 -9.66 16.06
CA ALA A 529 0.43 -10.18 14.75
C ALA A 529 1.17 -11.49 14.40
N SER A 530 1.17 -12.44 15.34
CA SER A 530 1.73 -13.76 15.10
C SER A 530 0.87 -14.57 14.15
N VAL A 531 1.50 -15.19 13.15
CA VAL A 531 0.81 -16.11 12.22
C VAL A 531 0.50 -17.48 12.88
N ASN A 532 1.02 -17.74 14.10
CA ASN A 532 0.78 -18.97 14.82
C ASN A 532 -0.60 -18.98 15.48
N GLU A 533 -1.37 -20.03 15.27
CA GLU A 533 -2.64 -20.25 15.92
C GLU A 533 -2.49 -20.31 17.44
N GLY A 534 -3.48 -19.81 18.19
CA GLY A 534 -3.50 -19.84 19.64
C GLY A 534 -2.51 -18.90 20.33
N THR A 535 -1.99 -17.91 19.62
CA THR A 535 -1.18 -16.85 20.23
C THR A 535 -2.03 -16.06 21.23
N GLU A 536 -1.52 -15.89 22.46
CA GLU A 536 -2.22 -15.20 23.55
C GLU A 536 -1.51 -13.90 23.94
N GLY A 537 -2.29 -12.88 24.28
CA GLY A 537 -1.80 -11.60 24.79
C GLY A 537 -2.87 -10.51 24.79
N PRO A 538 -2.60 -9.33 25.39
CA PRO A 538 -3.46 -8.18 25.19
C PRO A 538 -3.41 -7.75 23.71
N GLN A 539 -4.42 -7.02 23.28
CA GLN A 539 -4.44 -6.49 21.93
C GLN A 539 -3.39 -5.38 21.78
N ILE A 540 -2.74 -5.31 20.63
CA ILE A 540 -1.65 -4.36 20.39
C ILE A 540 -2.12 -2.90 20.52
N TRP A 541 -3.32 -2.56 20.07
CA TRP A 541 -3.86 -1.21 20.22
C TRP A 541 -4.02 -0.79 21.68
N ASP A 542 -4.38 -1.73 22.58
CA ASP A 542 -4.47 -1.46 24.01
C ASP A 542 -3.07 -1.25 24.62
N VAL A 543 -2.08 -2.03 24.18
CA VAL A 543 -0.67 -1.88 24.61
C VAL A 543 -0.13 -0.52 24.23
N VAL A 544 -0.35 -0.10 22.98
CA VAL A 544 0.12 1.20 22.46
C VAL A 544 -0.65 2.36 23.12
N GLU A 545 -1.97 2.25 23.27
CA GLU A 545 -2.79 3.25 23.93
C GLU A 545 -2.34 3.47 25.38
N ASN A 546 -2.12 2.39 26.14
CA ASN A 546 -1.66 2.45 27.53
C ASN A 546 -0.31 3.16 27.64
N HIS A 547 0.63 2.83 26.76
CA HIS A 547 1.95 3.48 26.71
C HIS A 547 1.82 4.97 26.42
N ILE A 548 1.07 5.37 25.40
CA ILE A 548 0.86 6.78 25.02
C ILE A 548 0.20 7.55 26.17
N ARG A 549 -0.82 6.98 26.84
CA ARG A 549 -1.48 7.62 27.99
C ARG A 549 -0.52 7.87 29.15
N LYS A 550 0.41 6.96 29.42
CA LYS A 550 1.44 7.13 30.46
C LYS A 550 2.43 8.25 30.12
N GLN A 551 2.84 8.35 28.86
CA GLN A 551 3.78 9.36 28.38
C GLN A 551 3.12 10.75 28.23
N GLY A 552 1.87 10.81 27.79
CA GLY A 552 1.10 12.03 27.51
C GLY A 552 1.60 12.77 26.26
N THR A 553 2.89 13.09 26.21
CA THR A 553 3.56 13.70 25.05
C THR A 553 4.64 12.77 24.53
N ILE A 554 4.55 12.43 23.25
CA ILE A 554 5.48 11.51 22.60
C ILE A 554 6.65 12.28 22.01
N SER A 555 7.83 11.93 22.48
CA SER A 555 9.13 12.37 21.95
C SER A 555 10.05 11.15 21.90
N LEU A 556 10.57 10.85 20.72
CA LEU A 556 11.37 9.66 20.47
C LEU A 556 12.82 10.06 20.17
N ASP A 557 13.76 9.34 20.74
CA ASP A 557 15.16 9.47 20.34
C ASP A 557 15.34 8.96 18.89
N PRO A 558 16.30 9.50 18.12
CA PRO A 558 16.60 9.02 16.79
C PRO A 558 16.91 7.50 16.79
N ASN A 559 16.24 6.76 15.91
CA ASN A 559 16.48 5.33 15.78
C ASN A 559 17.76 5.07 14.97
N ASN A 560 18.76 4.45 15.62
CA ASN A 560 20.00 3.99 15.00
C ASN A 560 20.13 2.45 15.13
N SER A 561 19.02 1.73 15.21
CA SER A 561 19.02 0.30 15.45
C SER A 561 19.52 -0.54 14.28
N VAL A 562 19.37 -0.05 13.05
CA VAL A 562 19.77 -0.77 11.84
C VAL A 562 20.77 0.04 11.01
N GLU A 563 21.93 -0.57 10.75
CA GLU A 563 22.91 -0.03 9.80
C GLU A 563 22.83 -0.82 8.49
N VAL A 564 22.46 -0.14 7.40
CA VAL A 564 22.31 -0.75 6.07
C VAL A 564 23.58 -0.58 5.27
N ILE A 565 24.11 -1.69 4.73
CA ILE A 565 25.28 -1.73 3.87
C ILE A 565 24.87 -2.13 2.47
N GLY A 566 25.35 -1.40 1.49
CA GLY A 566 25.13 -1.73 0.08
C GLY A 566 23.81 -1.24 -0.51
N ALA A 567 23.08 -0.33 0.18
CA ALA A 567 21.89 0.33 -0.34
C ALA A 567 22.22 1.35 -1.44
#